data_8ce36fed161e25c206d5ec5208fee0e1
#
_entry.id   8ce36fed161e25c206d5ec5208fee0e1
#
_cell.length_a   1.000
_cell.length_b   1.000
_cell.length_c   1.000
_cell.angle_alpha   90.00
_cell.angle_beta   90.00
_cell.angle_gamma   90.00
#
_symmetry.space_group_name_H-M   'P 1'
#
loop_
_entity.id
_entity.type
_entity.pdbx_description
1 polymer ?
#
loop_
_entity_poly.entity_id
_entity_poly.type
_entity_poly.pdbx_seq_one_letter_code
_entity_poly.pdbx_strand_id
1 'polypeptide(L)'
;FRSFFALPVILGWLLWRRELSTGLRTQNPMGHLWRGMFGVSAMACGFAALGLLPLPEVTVLGYAAPILTVNFAAVLLGERIRLFRISAVVLGLIGVVIVMLPQLGNDNMETGARWGVALVLASATLRALAHVHIRKLVQRESTSAVVFYFALTASCLSLFTSPFGWVVPDLETTAQL
;
A
#
# COMPACT_ATOMS: atom_id res chain seq x y z
N PHE A 1 6.53 13.33 -5.83
CA PHE A 1 7.80 13.82 -5.24
C PHE A 1 8.50 12.72 -4.41
N ARG A 2 7.89 12.16 -3.36
CA ARG A 2 8.53 11.19 -2.46
C ARG A 2 9.23 10.03 -3.18
N SER A 3 8.58 9.38 -4.13
CA SER A 3 9.13 8.23 -4.86
C SER A 3 10.27 8.62 -5.79
N PHE A 4 10.21 9.82 -6.36
CA PHE A 4 11.26 10.35 -7.22
C PHE A 4 12.55 10.65 -6.45
N PHE A 5 12.42 11.29 -5.28
CA PHE A 5 13.58 11.58 -4.40
C PHE A 5 14.17 10.31 -3.76
N ALA A 6 13.41 9.24 -3.63
CA ALA A 6 13.92 7.97 -3.14
C ALA A 6 14.90 7.29 -4.11
N LEU A 7 14.76 7.50 -5.43
CA LEU A 7 15.61 6.88 -6.45
C LEU A 7 17.10 7.30 -6.33
N PRO A 8 17.46 8.60 -6.28
CA PRO A 8 18.85 9.01 -6.15
C PRO A 8 19.48 8.56 -4.82
N VAL A 9 18.70 8.51 -3.73
CA VAL A 9 19.18 8.02 -2.43
C VAL A 9 19.52 6.53 -2.50
N ILE A 10 18.65 5.72 -3.10
CA ILE A 10 18.88 4.28 -3.27
C ILE A 10 20.07 4.03 -4.17
N LEU A 11 20.17 4.76 -5.29
CA LEU A 11 21.30 4.65 -6.22
C LEU A 11 22.61 5.10 -5.58
N GLY A 12 22.61 6.20 -4.83
CA GLY A 12 23.79 6.69 -4.09
C GLY A 12 24.25 5.67 -3.05
N TRP A 13 23.34 5.04 -2.33
CA TRP A 13 23.65 4.01 -1.35
C TRP A 13 24.23 2.75 -2.01
N LEU A 14 23.67 2.29 -3.15
CA LEU A 14 24.18 1.17 -3.92
C LEU A 14 25.55 1.44 -4.56
N LEU A 15 25.78 2.69 -5.02
CA LEU A 15 27.08 3.14 -5.51
C LEU A 15 28.14 3.08 -4.41
N TRP A 16 27.80 3.57 -3.22
CA TRP A 16 28.71 3.55 -2.07
C TRP A 16 29.10 2.12 -1.67
N ARG A 17 28.14 1.18 -1.75
CA ARG A 17 28.37 -0.25 -1.49
C ARG A 17 29.03 -1.00 -2.63
N ARG A 18 29.22 -0.38 -3.79
CA ARG A 18 29.74 -1.02 -5.03
C ARG A 18 28.91 -2.25 -5.47
N GLU A 19 27.64 -2.29 -5.12
CA GLU A 19 26.72 -3.41 -5.39
C GLU A 19 25.67 -3.07 -6.46
N LEU A 20 25.92 -2.08 -7.33
CA LEU A 20 24.96 -1.64 -8.35
C LEU A 20 24.49 -2.77 -9.26
N SER A 21 25.44 -3.56 -9.80
CA SER A 21 25.12 -4.62 -10.74
C SER A 21 24.42 -5.81 -10.09
N THR A 22 24.74 -6.11 -8.83
CA THR A 22 24.19 -7.24 -8.08
C THR A 22 22.89 -6.84 -7.37
N GLY A 23 22.84 -5.62 -6.84
CA GLY A 23 21.70 -5.10 -6.09
C GLY A 23 20.49 -4.73 -6.95
N LEU A 24 20.69 -4.41 -8.24
CA LEU A 24 19.62 -4.10 -9.20
C LEU A 24 19.25 -5.27 -10.10
N ARG A 25 20.00 -6.36 -10.06
CA ARG A 25 19.71 -7.54 -10.89
C ARG A 25 18.43 -8.20 -10.40
N THR A 26 17.43 -8.31 -11.27
CA THR A 26 16.19 -9.02 -11.01
C THR A 26 16.04 -10.22 -11.93
N GLN A 27 15.50 -11.32 -11.38
CA GLN A 27 15.11 -12.50 -12.13
C GLN A 27 13.61 -12.50 -12.42
N ASN A 28 12.84 -11.62 -11.75
CA ASN A 28 11.39 -11.61 -11.87
C ASN A 28 10.81 -10.19 -12.01
N PRO A 29 11.03 -9.53 -13.18
CA PRO A 29 10.55 -8.16 -13.41
C PRO A 29 9.03 -8.03 -13.30
N MET A 30 8.29 -9.07 -13.71
CA MET A 30 6.83 -9.10 -13.62
C MET A 30 6.36 -9.08 -12.15
N GLY A 31 7.07 -9.74 -11.25
CA GLY A 31 6.77 -9.70 -9.82
C GLY A 31 6.93 -8.30 -9.23
N HIS A 32 7.97 -7.55 -9.64
CA HIS A 32 8.16 -6.16 -9.24
C HIS A 32 7.07 -5.24 -9.78
N LEU A 33 6.63 -5.44 -11.03
CA LEU A 33 5.55 -4.69 -11.63
C LEU A 33 4.23 -4.88 -10.87
N TRP A 34 3.84 -6.14 -10.62
CA TRP A 34 2.63 -6.46 -9.85
C TRP A 34 2.66 -5.86 -8.44
N ARG A 35 3.80 -5.99 -7.77
CA ARG A 35 3.99 -5.37 -6.44
C ARG A 35 3.84 -3.86 -6.51
N GLY A 36 4.40 -3.22 -7.53
CA GLY A 36 4.30 -1.78 -7.75
C GLY A 36 2.87 -1.34 -8.01
N MET A 37 2.16 -2.04 -8.90
CA MET A 37 0.76 -1.77 -9.20
C MET A 37 -0.13 -1.89 -7.96
N PHE A 38 -0.04 -3.00 -7.22
CA PHE A 38 -0.81 -3.18 -5.99
C PHE A 38 -0.50 -2.07 -4.96
N GLY A 39 0.78 -1.72 -4.78
CA GLY A 39 1.18 -0.70 -3.82
C GLY A 39 0.69 0.71 -4.18
N VAL A 40 0.83 1.10 -5.45
CA VAL A 40 0.40 2.43 -5.93
C VAL A 40 -1.13 2.53 -5.95
N SER A 41 -1.83 1.50 -6.44
CA SER A 41 -3.30 1.46 -6.42
C SER A 41 -3.86 1.50 -5.00
N ALA A 42 -3.24 0.76 -4.07
CA ALA A 42 -3.61 0.82 -2.65
C ALA A 42 -3.48 2.23 -2.09
N MET A 43 -2.41 2.92 -2.45
CA MET A 43 -2.13 4.28 -2.01
C MET A 43 -3.14 5.27 -2.61
N ALA A 44 -3.45 5.14 -3.91
CA ALA A 44 -4.45 5.98 -4.59
C ALA A 44 -5.84 5.80 -3.96
N CYS A 45 -6.28 4.56 -3.74
CA CYS A 45 -7.55 4.29 -3.05
C CYS A 45 -7.58 4.86 -1.62
N GLY A 46 -6.46 4.75 -0.88
CA GLY A 46 -6.35 5.29 0.48
C GLY A 46 -6.47 6.81 0.53
N PHE A 47 -5.80 7.52 -0.38
CA PHE A 47 -5.91 8.98 -0.48
C PHE A 47 -7.30 9.42 -0.98
N ALA A 48 -7.89 8.72 -1.94
CA ALA A 48 -9.25 9.02 -2.39
C ALA A 48 -10.26 8.83 -1.25
N ALA A 49 -10.09 7.81 -0.41
CA ALA A 49 -10.93 7.59 0.76
C ALA A 49 -10.84 8.71 1.80
N LEU A 50 -9.64 9.30 2.00
CA LEU A 50 -9.45 10.45 2.89
C LEU A 50 -10.19 11.71 2.43
N GLY A 51 -10.52 11.81 1.15
CA GLY A 51 -11.38 12.87 0.63
C GLY A 51 -12.88 12.67 0.91
N LEU A 52 -13.28 11.45 1.32
CA LEU A 52 -14.68 11.07 1.53
C LEU A 52 -15.00 10.72 2.98
N LEU A 53 -13.99 10.37 3.78
CA LEU A 53 -14.14 9.94 5.17
C LEU A 53 -13.15 10.69 6.08
N PRO A 54 -13.52 10.93 7.33
CA PRO A 54 -12.62 11.46 8.36
C PRO A 54 -11.42 10.53 8.58
N LEU A 55 -10.26 11.10 8.87
CA LEU A 55 -9.00 10.37 9.10
C LEU A 55 -9.13 9.24 10.14
N PRO A 56 -9.81 9.39 11.28
CA PRO A 56 -9.98 8.30 12.25
C PRO A 56 -10.66 7.08 11.65
N GLU A 57 -11.71 7.26 10.85
CA GLU A 57 -12.47 6.17 10.22
C GLU A 57 -11.61 5.44 9.19
N VAL A 58 -10.90 6.17 8.33
CA VAL A 58 -9.97 5.60 7.35
C VAL A 58 -8.88 4.79 8.05
N THR A 59 -8.39 5.28 9.19
CA THR A 59 -7.34 4.60 9.96
C THR A 59 -7.85 3.29 10.56
N VAL A 60 -9.02 3.32 11.22
CA VAL A 60 -9.59 2.13 11.85
C VAL A 60 -9.94 1.07 10.81
N LEU A 61 -10.60 1.45 9.71
CA LEU A 61 -10.89 0.53 8.60
C LEU A 61 -9.61 0.00 7.95
N GLY A 62 -8.56 0.82 7.90
CA GLY A 62 -7.24 0.44 7.39
C GLY A 62 -6.59 -0.73 8.16
N TYR A 63 -6.96 -0.94 9.43
CA TYR A 63 -6.53 -2.12 10.20
C TYR A 63 -7.07 -3.45 9.67
N ALA A 64 -8.00 -3.44 8.71
CA ALA A 64 -8.34 -4.64 7.96
C ALA A 64 -7.14 -5.19 7.15
N ALA A 65 -6.17 -4.36 6.76
CA ALA A 65 -5.04 -4.80 5.95
C ALA A 65 -4.16 -5.89 6.60
N PRO A 66 -3.74 -5.82 7.87
CA PRO A 66 -3.04 -6.91 8.53
C PRO A 66 -3.83 -8.21 8.58
N ILE A 67 -5.15 -8.12 8.80
CA ILE A 67 -6.05 -9.26 8.85
C ILE A 67 -6.09 -9.96 7.48
N LEU A 68 -6.32 -9.19 6.43
CA LEU A 68 -6.32 -9.67 5.05
C LEU A 68 -4.96 -10.23 4.63
N THR A 69 -3.85 -9.62 5.11
CA THR A 69 -2.49 -10.11 4.83
C THR A 69 -2.28 -11.53 5.37
N VAL A 70 -2.75 -11.81 6.58
CA VAL A 70 -2.66 -13.15 7.17
C VAL A 70 -3.47 -14.16 6.36
N ASN A 71 -4.70 -13.81 5.97
CA ASN A 71 -5.55 -14.68 5.16
C ASN A 71 -4.94 -14.94 3.77
N PHE A 72 -4.49 -13.91 3.09
CA PHE A 72 -3.85 -14.08 1.77
C PHE A 72 -2.51 -14.83 1.86
N ALA A 73 -1.74 -14.64 2.91
CA ALA A 73 -0.51 -15.41 3.12
C ALA A 73 -0.82 -16.91 3.30
N ALA A 74 -1.87 -17.26 4.02
CA ALA A 74 -2.30 -18.65 4.16
C ALA A 74 -2.72 -19.27 2.84
N VAL A 75 -3.57 -18.57 2.08
CA VAL A 75 -4.13 -19.09 0.81
C VAL A 75 -3.07 -19.11 -0.29
N LEU A 76 -2.29 -18.02 -0.44
CA LEU A 76 -1.37 -17.85 -1.58
C LEU A 76 0.03 -18.43 -1.34
N LEU A 77 0.47 -18.56 -0.08
CA LEU A 77 1.75 -19.16 0.28
C LEU A 77 1.62 -20.56 0.87
N GLY A 78 0.39 -21.03 1.13
CA GLY A 78 0.17 -22.34 1.76
C GLY A 78 0.65 -22.40 3.22
N GLU A 79 0.77 -21.23 3.88
CA GLU A 79 1.18 -21.18 5.29
C GLU A 79 0.08 -21.75 6.18
N ARG A 80 0.46 -22.67 7.09
CA ARG A 80 -0.48 -23.17 8.10
C ARG A 80 -0.80 -22.07 9.11
N ILE A 81 -2.06 -21.64 9.12
CA ILE A 81 -2.51 -20.65 10.09
C ILE A 81 -2.69 -21.35 11.44
N ARG A 82 -1.98 -20.87 12.46
CA ARG A 82 -2.20 -21.31 13.84
C ARG A 82 -3.52 -20.71 14.36
N LEU A 83 -4.24 -21.47 15.19
CA LEU A 83 -5.51 -21.05 15.82
C LEU A 83 -5.42 -19.65 16.46
N PHE A 84 -4.30 -19.33 17.08
CA PHE A 84 -4.06 -18.00 17.63
C PHE A 84 -4.13 -16.87 16.59
N ARG A 85 -3.69 -17.10 15.35
CA ARG A 85 -3.82 -16.09 14.27
C ARG A 85 -5.27 -15.95 13.82
N ILE A 86 -6.02 -17.05 13.79
CA ILE A 86 -7.44 -17.02 13.42
C ILE A 86 -8.21 -16.23 14.46
N SER A 87 -7.98 -16.45 15.75
CA SER A 87 -8.65 -15.70 16.81
C SER A 87 -8.35 -14.21 16.76
N ALA A 88 -7.11 -13.81 16.48
CA ALA A 88 -6.73 -12.41 16.30
C ALA A 88 -7.42 -11.77 15.08
N VAL A 89 -7.56 -12.52 13.97
CA VAL A 89 -8.30 -12.08 12.78
C VAL A 89 -9.78 -11.86 13.11
N VAL A 90 -10.41 -12.80 13.79
CA VAL A 90 -11.84 -12.73 14.18
C VAL A 90 -12.07 -11.54 15.12
N LEU A 91 -11.23 -11.38 16.15
CA LEU A 91 -11.31 -10.22 17.06
C LEU A 91 -11.12 -8.89 16.33
N GLY A 92 -10.18 -8.82 15.39
CA GLY A 92 -9.96 -7.63 14.57
C GLY A 92 -11.15 -7.31 13.67
N LEU A 93 -11.77 -8.32 13.05
CA LEU A 93 -13.00 -8.15 12.26
C LEU A 93 -14.17 -7.67 13.13
N ILE A 94 -14.35 -8.24 14.32
CA ILE A 94 -15.36 -7.76 15.26
C ILE A 94 -15.13 -6.28 15.59
N GLY A 95 -13.89 -5.88 15.86
CA GLY A 95 -13.54 -4.47 16.11
C GLY A 95 -13.89 -3.56 14.94
N VAL A 96 -13.59 -3.98 13.71
CA VAL A 96 -13.97 -3.22 12.50
C VAL A 96 -15.49 -3.11 12.36
N VAL A 97 -16.24 -4.19 12.61
CA VAL A 97 -17.70 -4.19 12.57
C VAL A 97 -18.27 -3.25 13.63
N ILE A 98 -17.78 -3.29 14.87
CA ILE A 98 -18.25 -2.40 15.95
C ILE A 98 -18.08 -0.93 15.57
N VAL A 99 -16.94 -0.57 14.99
CA VAL A 99 -16.68 0.80 14.52
C VAL A 99 -17.60 1.19 13.36
N MET A 100 -17.99 0.21 12.53
CA MET A 100 -18.88 0.42 11.39
C MET A 100 -20.36 0.45 11.76
N LEU A 101 -20.77 -0.12 12.90
CA LEU A 101 -22.18 -0.20 13.32
C LEU A 101 -22.90 1.16 13.28
N PRO A 102 -22.33 2.27 13.81
CA PRO A 102 -22.99 3.57 13.75
C PRO A 102 -23.20 4.08 12.32
N GLN A 103 -22.31 3.70 11.42
CA GLN A 103 -22.34 4.08 10.00
C GLN A 103 -23.37 3.25 9.21
N LEU A 104 -23.53 1.98 9.56
CA LEU A 104 -24.49 1.08 8.90
C LEU A 104 -25.95 1.33 9.31
N GLY A 105 -26.17 1.90 10.51
CA GLY A 105 -27.49 2.21 11.05
C GLY A 105 -28.07 3.55 10.58
N ASN A 106 -27.31 4.38 9.90
CA ASN A 106 -27.78 5.63 9.34
C ASN A 106 -28.31 5.40 7.92
N ASP A 107 -29.63 5.34 7.78
CA ASP A 107 -30.31 5.26 6.47
C ASP A 107 -30.00 6.49 5.58
N ASN A 108 -29.49 7.58 6.17
CA ASN A 108 -29.02 8.80 5.51
C ASN A 108 -27.50 8.83 5.27
N MET A 109 -26.84 7.67 5.21
CA MET A 109 -25.43 7.64 4.86
C MET A 109 -25.26 8.27 3.47
N GLU A 110 -24.63 9.45 3.41
CA GLU A 110 -24.34 10.09 2.14
C GLU A 110 -23.64 9.12 1.23
N THR A 111 -24.04 9.10 -0.04
CA THR A 111 -23.47 8.19 -1.06
C THR A 111 -21.92 8.27 -1.08
N GLY A 112 -21.36 9.44 -0.72
CA GLY A 112 -19.93 9.65 -0.56
C GLY A 112 -19.28 8.78 0.51
N ALA A 113 -19.91 8.65 1.69
CA ALA A 113 -19.35 7.85 2.78
C ALA A 113 -19.31 6.35 2.44
N ARG A 114 -20.30 5.82 1.75
CA ARG A 114 -20.31 4.43 1.27
C ARG A 114 -19.15 4.15 0.31
N TRP A 115 -18.90 5.06 -0.64
CA TRP A 115 -17.75 4.97 -1.54
C TRP A 115 -16.43 5.08 -0.79
N GLY A 116 -16.34 5.94 0.22
CA GLY A 116 -15.17 6.07 1.09
C GLY A 116 -14.81 4.75 1.78
N VAL A 117 -15.80 4.07 2.39
CA VAL A 117 -15.62 2.74 3.03
C VAL A 117 -15.14 1.70 2.00
N ALA A 118 -15.78 1.64 0.84
CA ALA A 118 -15.38 0.71 -0.23
C ALA A 118 -13.93 0.95 -0.68
N LEU A 119 -13.50 2.21 -0.80
CA LEU A 119 -12.15 2.58 -1.16
C LEU A 119 -11.12 2.21 -0.08
N VAL A 120 -11.45 2.38 1.21
CA VAL A 120 -10.55 1.93 2.30
C VAL A 120 -10.37 0.43 2.28
N LEU A 121 -11.46 -0.34 2.13
CA LEU A 121 -11.39 -1.79 2.07
C LEU A 121 -10.64 -2.29 0.83
N ALA A 122 -10.84 -1.66 -0.32
CA ALA A 122 -10.07 -1.92 -1.54
C ALA A 122 -8.58 -1.61 -1.31
N SER A 123 -8.25 -0.47 -0.71
CA SER A 123 -6.87 -0.10 -0.32
C SER A 123 -6.26 -1.14 0.62
N ALA A 124 -6.99 -1.58 1.65
CA ALA A 124 -6.54 -2.60 2.59
C ALA A 124 -6.25 -3.95 1.90
N THR A 125 -7.13 -4.35 0.98
CA THR A 125 -6.97 -5.59 0.19
C THR A 125 -5.75 -5.53 -0.71
N LEU A 126 -5.59 -4.44 -1.47
CA LEU A 126 -4.44 -4.24 -2.36
C LEU A 126 -3.13 -4.16 -1.57
N ARG A 127 -3.14 -3.53 -0.39
CA ARG A 127 -2.00 -3.45 0.52
C ARG A 127 -1.62 -4.83 1.04
N ALA A 128 -2.60 -5.64 1.43
CA ALA A 128 -2.39 -7.01 1.86
C ALA A 128 -1.78 -7.88 0.74
N LEU A 129 -2.28 -7.77 -0.49
CA LEU A 129 -1.70 -8.45 -1.66
C LEU A 129 -0.27 -8.00 -1.94
N ALA A 130 0.01 -6.69 -1.84
CA ALA A 130 1.36 -6.16 -1.99
C ALA A 130 2.32 -6.76 -0.93
N HIS A 131 1.89 -6.88 0.33
CA HIS A 131 2.70 -7.48 1.39
C HIS A 131 2.99 -8.97 1.15
N VAL A 132 2.00 -9.73 0.70
CA VAL A 132 2.20 -11.15 0.34
C VAL A 132 3.17 -11.29 -0.84
N HIS A 133 3.04 -10.40 -1.85
CA HIS A 133 3.97 -10.37 -2.99
C HIS A 133 5.41 -10.03 -2.57
N ILE A 134 5.58 -9.07 -1.65
CA ILE A 134 6.89 -8.73 -1.09
C ILE A 134 7.53 -9.95 -0.44
N ARG A 135 6.77 -10.73 0.36
CA ARG A 135 7.30 -11.94 0.99
C ARG A 135 7.84 -12.96 -0.03
N LYS A 136 7.14 -13.14 -1.15
CA LYS A 136 7.61 -14.02 -2.24
C LYS A 136 8.86 -13.46 -2.92
N LEU A 137 8.88 -12.15 -3.17
CA LEU A 137 9.99 -11.50 -3.85
C LEU A 137 11.28 -11.55 -3.04
N VAL A 138 11.22 -11.19 -1.75
CA VAL A 138 12.40 -11.10 -0.87
C VAL A 138 13.08 -12.47 -0.66
N GLN A 139 12.38 -13.57 -0.90
CA GLN A 139 12.99 -14.91 -0.87
C GLN A 139 13.94 -15.18 -2.04
N ARG A 140 13.78 -14.45 -3.15
CA ARG A 140 14.53 -14.69 -4.40
C ARG A 140 15.29 -13.47 -4.91
N GLU A 141 14.94 -12.30 -4.43
CA GLU A 141 15.43 -11.02 -4.90
C GLU A 141 16.09 -10.24 -3.77
N SER A 142 17.04 -9.38 -4.09
CA SER A 142 17.63 -8.48 -3.11
C SER A 142 16.60 -7.43 -2.65
N THR A 143 16.63 -7.08 -1.37
CA THR A 143 15.76 -6.03 -0.81
C THR A 143 15.94 -4.70 -1.54
N SER A 144 17.17 -4.41 -1.98
CA SER A 144 17.52 -3.21 -2.75
C SER A 144 16.77 -3.16 -4.08
N ALA A 145 16.72 -4.29 -4.82
CA ALA A 145 15.95 -4.40 -6.06
C ALA A 145 14.46 -4.16 -5.81
N VAL A 146 13.89 -4.78 -4.77
CA VAL A 146 12.46 -4.63 -4.45
C VAL A 146 12.10 -3.19 -4.17
N VAL A 147 12.93 -2.44 -3.43
CA VAL A 147 12.70 -1.03 -3.11
C VAL A 147 12.91 -0.14 -4.33
N PHE A 148 13.96 -0.39 -5.10
CA PHE A 148 14.27 0.38 -6.32
C PHE A 148 13.16 0.26 -7.38
N TYR A 149 12.77 -0.97 -7.73
CA TYR A 149 11.73 -1.20 -8.72
C TYR A 149 10.36 -0.67 -8.27
N PHE A 150 10.08 -0.70 -6.96
CA PHE A 150 8.88 -0.05 -6.43
C PHE A 150 8.92 1.47 -6.60
N ALA A 151 10.03 2.11 -6.23
CA ALA A 151 10.20 3.54 -6.40
C ALA A 151 10.12 3.95 -7.87
N LEU A 152 10.71 3.14 -8.77
CA LEU A 152 10.63 3.34 -10.22
C LEU A 152 9.19 3.25 -10.73
N THR A 153 8.47 2.16 -10.38
CA THR A 153 7.07 1.95 -10.80
C THR A 153 6.17 3.06 -10.25
N ALA A 154 6.35 3.45 -8.98
CA ALA A 154 5.60 4.52 -8.37
C ALA A 154 5.87 5.88 -9.02
N SER A 155 7.13 6.15 -9.41
CA SER A 155 7.49 7.38 -10.11
C SER A 155 6.89 7.42 -11.52
N CYS A 156 6.97 6.31 -12.27
CA CYS A 156 6.37 6.22 -13.59
C CYS A 156 4.85 6.41 -13.54
N LEU A 157 4.15 5.70 -12.66
CA LEU A 157 2.70 5.83 -12.50
C LEU A 157 2.31 7.24 -12.03
N SER A 158 3.11 7.84 -11.15
CA SER A 158 2.90 9.22 -10.71
C SER A 158 3.04 10.21 -11.88
N LEU A 159 3.99 10.02 -12.79
CA LEU A 159 4.13 10.86 -13.97
C LEU A 159 2.91 10.75 -14.92
N PHE A 160 2.30 9.58 -15.03
CA PHE A 160 1.07 9.41 -15.80
C PHE A 160 -0.12 10.18 -15.23
N THR A 161 -0.11 10.49 -13.92
CA THR A 161 -1.15 11.32 -13.29
C THR A 161 -0.86 12.82 -13.37
N SER A 162 0.30 13.23 -13.90
CA SER A 162 0.71 14.64 -14.07
C SER A 162 -0.34 15.51 -14.82
N PRO A 163 -0.99 15.04 -15.92
CA PRO A 163 -1.99 15.84 -16.60
C PRO A 163 -3.29 16.09 -15.81
N PHE A 164 -3.50 15.39 -14.69
CA PHE A 164 -4.71 15.50 -13.86
C PHE A 164 -4.60 16.54 -12.73
N GLY A 165 -3.79 17.58 -12.90
CA GLY A 165 -3.80 18.74 -12.01
C GLY A 165 -2.77 18.67 -10.86
N TRP A 166 -1.51 18.40 -11.17
CA TRP A 166 -0.45 18.58 -10.20
C TRP A 166 -0.32 20.05 -9.81
N VAL A 167 -0.58 20.34 -8.55
CA VAL A 167 -0.24 21.64 -7.96
C VAL A 167 1.25 21.56 -7.58
N VAL A 168 2.08 22.32 -8.30
CA VAL A 168 3.48 22.48 -7.92
C VAL A 168 3.49 23.37 -6.66
N PRO A 169 3.97 22.87 -5.51
CA PRO A 169 4.01 23.68 -4.30
C PRO A 169 4.96 24.86 -4.51
N ASP A 170 4.50 26.05 -4.12
CA ASP A 170 5.34 27.25 -4.09
C ASP A 170 6.49 27.08 -3.11
N LEU A 171 7.56 27.87 -3.31
CA LEU A 171 8.76 27.81 -2.49
C LEU A 171 8.50 27.94 -0.99
N GLU A 172 7.48 28.71 -0.58
CA GLU A 172 7.05 28.84 0.81
C GLU A 172 6.46 27.54 1.38
N THR A 173 5.67 26.83 0.58
CA THR A 173 5.06 25.55 0.97
C THR A 173 6.10 24.41 1.01
N THR A 174 7.16 24.52 0.19
CA THR A 174 8.25 23.53 0.16
C THR A 174 9.14 23.63 1.43
N ALA A 175 9.22 24.80 2.05
CA ALA A 175 9.98 25.00 3.29
C ALA A 175 9.26 24.47 4.55
N GLN A 176 7.96 24.12 4.45
CA GLN A 176 7.14 23.59 5.54
C GLN A 176 6.95 22.06 5.45
N LEU A 177 7.48 21.40 4.42
CA LEU A 177 7.45 19.95 4.17
C LEU A 177 8.78 19.29 4.56
#